data_9ac1f16c79b69158b5615b86af66a71b
#
_entry.id   9ac1f16c79b69158b5615b86af66a71b
#
_cell.length_a   1.000
_cell.length_b   1.000
_cell.length_c   1.000
_cell.angle_alpha   90.00
_cell.angle_beta   90.00
_cell.angle_gamma   90.00
#
_symmetry.space_group_name_H-M   'P 1'
#
loop_
_entity.id
_entity.type
_entity.pdbx_description
1 polymer ?
#
loop_
_entity_poly.entity_id
_entity_poly.type
_entity_poly.pdbx_seq_one_letter_code
_entity_poly.pdbx_strand_id
1 'polypeptide(L)'
;MRSTQTYAAEITAPISSSSHGEWQAWRSKRAFLARASAPFEILETLRLKDGVPHNAVRHLMRMAKAAAHFDYPFDRELAVTTLARLAASRPNGVWRVRLLLDRSGRLHAHANPIPPSPQAILLQLALRPLEDAGSEFVRFKTTRREHYDCFAPSDPRVFDTILWNERGEITECTRGNLAFRLNGRWITPVASCGLLPGVEREVRLADGSLVEGVIQAADLHRAQGVAFINSLRGWIRANVVGLDSPC
;
A
#
# COMPACT_ATOMS: atom_id res chain seq x y z
N MET A 1 23.90 49.92 22.44
CA MET A 1 22.51 49.46 22.12
C MET A 1 22.37 49.42 20.62
N ARG A 2 22.45 48.21 20.01
CA ARG A 2 22.18 48.02 18.59
C ARG A 2 20.88 47.24 18.47
N SER A 3 19.88 47.86 17.88
CA SER A 3 18.56 47.31 17.62
C SER A 3 18.64 46.33 16.46
N THR A 4 18.25 45.07 16.72
CA THR A 4 18.10 44.00 15.70
C THR A 4 16.69 44.10 15.14
N GLN A 5 16.57 44.57 13.93
CA GLN A 5 15.32 44.59 13.18
C GLN A 5 15.12 43.23 12.49
N THR A 6 14.13 42.49 12.95
CA THR A 6 13.71 41.21 12.34
C THR A 6 12.78 41.55 11.18
N TYR A 7 13.21 41.24 9.95
CA TYR A 7 12.35 41.29 8.77
C TYR A 7 11.56 39.99 8.67
N ALA A 8 10.28 40.05 8.98
CA ALA A 8 9.32 39.02 8.58
C ALA A 8 8.93 39.30 7.13
N ALA A 9 9.40 38.49 6.20
CA ALA A 9 8.93 38.54 4.83
C ALA A 9 7.58 37.81 4.75
N GLU A 10 6.50 38.58 4.68
CA GLU A 10 5.19 38.04 4.23
C GLU A 10 5.27 37.66 2.76
N ILE A 11 5.28 36.38 2.48
CA ILE A 11 5.11 35.85 1.12
C ILE A 11 3.61 35.74 0.84
N THR A 12 3.02 36.86 0.45
CA THR A 12 1.71 36.86 -0.23
C THR A 12 1.92 36.49 -1.68
N ALA A 13 1.77 35.19 -2.00
CA ALA A 13 1.69 34.74 -3.38
C ALA A 13 0.29 35.07 -3.92
N PRO A 14 0.14 35.70 -5.09
CA PRO A 14 -1.15 35.86 -5.73
C PRO A 14 -1.68 34.49 -6.16
N ILE A 15 -2.88 34.16 -5.74
CA ILE A 15 -3.63 33.01 -6.25
C ILE A 15 -4.11 33.40 -7.67
N SER A 16 -3.22 33.28 -8.65
CA SER A 16 -3.60 33.23 -10.06
C SER A 16 -3.76 31.76 -10.43
N SER A 17 -4.75 31.45 -11.28
CA SER A 17 -5.03 30.14 -11.80
C SER A 17 -3.73 29.46 -12.27
N SER A 18 -3.12 28.66 -11.41
CA SER A 18 -1.91 27.91 -11.75
C SER A 18 -2.25 26.93 -12.85
N SER A 19 -1.55 27.06 -13.96
CA SER A 19 -1.71 26.19 -15.10
C SER A 19 -1.43 24.75 -14.67
N HIS A 20 -2.11 23.78 -15.27
CA HIS A 20 -1.88 22.34 -15.02
C HIS A 20 -0.37 21.97 -15.05
N GLY A 21 0.45 22.71 -15.82
CA GLY A 21 1.90 22.55 -15.88
C GLY A 21 2.66 22.95 -14.61
N GLU A 22 2.25 24.03 -13.95
CA GLU A 22 2.91 24.45 -12.68
C GLU A 22 2.63 23.45 -11.55
N TRP A 23 1.42 22.90 -11.51
CA TRP A 23 1.04 21.86 -10.56
C TRP A 23 1.82 20.57 -10.77
N GLN A 24 2.04 20.17 -12.04
CA GLN A 24 2.89 19.02 -12.39
C GLN A 24 4.37 19.26 -12.02
N ALA A 25 4.90 20.47 -12.29
CA ALA A 25 6.27 20.83 -11.92
C ALA A 25 6.47 20.84 -10.40
N TRP A 26 5.49 21.31 -9.64
CA TRP A 26 5.53 21.30 -8.18
C TRP A 26 5.49 19.88 -7.63
N ARG A 27 4.62 19.00 -8.15
CA ARG A 27 4.58 17.57 -7.80
C ARG A 27 5.90 16.87 -8.09
N SER A 28 6.51 17.14 -9.24
CA SER A 28 7.81 16.56 -9.62
C SER A 28 8.94 17.03 -8.70
N LYS A 29 8.97 18.29 -8.30
CA LYS A 29 9.93 18.83 -7.32
C LYS A 29 9.73 18.20 -5.94
N ARG A 30 8.49 18.05 -5.49
CA ARG A 30 8.17 17.40 -4.21
C ARG A 30 8.58 15.91 -4.21
N ALA A 31 8.31 15.20 -5.29
CA ALA A 31 8.73 13.80 -5.45
C ALA A 31 10.25 13.66 -5.44
N PHE A 32 10.97 14.56 -6.13
CA PHE A 32 12.45 14.60 -6.13
C PHE A 32 13.00 14.83 -4.71
N LEU A 33 12.50 15.83 -4.01
CA LEU A 33 12.92 16.13 -2.62
C LEU A 33 12.58 14.95 -1.69
N ALA A 34 11.44 14.33 -1.86
CA ALA A 34 11.07 13.14 -1.10
C ALA A 34 12.04 11.98 -1.35
N ARG A 35 12.44 11.70 -2.60
CA ARG A 35 13.45 10.68 -2.92
C ARG A 35 14.81 10.98 -2.29
N ALA A 36 15.20 12.24 -2.25
CA ALA A 36 16.49 12.68 -1.74
C ALA A 36 16.58 12.73 -0.20
N SER A 37 15.45 12.83 0.50
CA SER A 37 15.42 13.13 1.94
C SER A 37 15.89 11.99 2.85
N ALA A 38 15.71 10.71 2.45
CA ALA A 38 16.23 9.56 3.18
C ALA A 38 16.35 8.32 2.27
N PRO A 39 17.31 7.44 2.50
CA PRO A 39 17.40 6.19 1.75
C PRO A 39 16.20 5.30 2.04
N PHE A 40 15.76 4.53 1.03
CA PHE A 40 14.71 3.53 1.14
C PHE A 40 15.07 2.31 0.30
N GLU A 41 14.38 1.22 0.55
CA GLU A 41 14.50 -0.01 -0.22
C GLU A 41 13.17 -0.34 -0.88
N ILE A 42 13.23 -0.97 -2.04
CA ILE A 42 12.06 -1.59 -2.66
C ILE A 42 11.77 -2.88 -1.91
N LEU A 43 10.52 -3.05 -1.51
CA LEU A 43 10.09 -4.13 -0.62
C LEU A 43 9.07 -5.02 -1.31
N GLU A 44 9.27 -6.34 -1.22
CA GLU A 44 8.21 -7.30 -1.44
C GLU A 44 7.89 -8.09 -0.17
N THR A 45 6.65 -8.49 -0.05
CA THR A 45 6.19 -9.33 1.06
C THR A 45 5.26 -10.40 0.49
N LEU A 46 5.66 -11.65 0.61
CA LEU A 46 4.88 -12.78 0.10
C LEU A 46 4.80 -13.91 1.12
N ARG A 47 3.80 -14.77 0.94
CA ARG A 47 3.65 -15.98 1.72
C ARG A 47 4.46 -17.10 1.09
N LEU A 48 5.25 -17.77 1.92
CA LEU A 48 5.87 -19.05 1.62
C LEU A 48 5.13 -20.12 2.45
N LYS A 49 4.58 -21.12 1.82
CA LYS A 49 3.88 -22.22 2.49
C LYS A 49 4.46 -23.54 2.00
N ASP A 50 4.95 -24.35 2.94
CA ASP A 50 5.46 -25.69 2.68
C ASP A 50 6.48 -25.72 1.51
N GLY A 51 7.46 -24.81 1.54
CA GLY A 51 8.49 -24.68 0.51
C GLY A 51 8.02 -23.98 -0.78
N VAL A 52 6.74 -23.58 -0.90
CA VAL A 52 6.19 -22.96 -2.11
C VAL A 52 5.93 -21.47 -1.90
N PRO A 53 6.66 -20.57 -2.60
CA PRO A 53 6.40 -19.14 -2.55
C PRO A 53 5.18 -18.78 -3.42
N HIS A 54 4.12 -18.25 -2.79
CA HIS A 54 2.88 -17.91 -3.46
C HIS A 54 3.01 -16.67 -4.34
N ASN A 55 2.54 -16.76 -5.58
CA ASN A 55 2.53 -15.67 -6.57
C ASN A 55 3.92 -15.05 -6.82
N ALA A 56 5.01 -15.82 -6.67
CA ALA A 56 6.39 -15.33 -6.77
C ALA A 56 6.64 -14.51 -8.04
N VAL A 57 6.18 -15.00 -9.20
CA VAL A 57 6.35 -14.31 -10.49
C VAL A 57 5.75 -12.90 -10.47
N ARG A 58 4.53 -12.74 -9.96
CA ARG A 58 3.85 -11.43 -9.87
C ARG A 58 4.57 -10.50 -8.91
N HIS A 59 5.06 -11.01 -7.77
CA HIS A 59 5.87 -10.24 -6.81
C HIS A 59 7.16 -9.73 -7.45
N LEU A 60 7.90 -10.59 -8.16
CA LEU A 60 9.14 -10.20 -8.84
C LEU A 60 8.88 -9.22 -10.01
N MET A 61 7.77 -9.36 -10.73
CA MET A 61 7.35 -8.39 -11.74
C MET A 61 7.06 -7.01 -11.13
N ARG A 62 6.37 -6.96 -9.98
CA ARG A 62 6.08 -5.70 -9.28
C ARG A 62 7.36 -5.07 -8.75
N MET A 63 8.29 -5.86 -8.17
CA MET A 63 9.61 -5.38 -7.76
C MET A 63 10.40 -4.81 -8.93
N ALA A 64 10.45 -5.50 -10.08
CA ALA A 64 11.10 -5.02 -11.30
C ALA A 64 10.52 -3.68 -11.79
N LYS A 65 9.18 -3.54 -11.76
CA LYS A 65 8.50 -2.28 -12.13
C LYS A 65 8.87 -1.14 -11.19
N ALA A 66 8.95 -1.40 -9.89
CA ALA A 66 9.39 -0.41 -8.90
C ALA A 66 10.88 -0.07 -9.08
N ALA A 67 11.74 -1.06 -9.33
CA ALA A 67 13.17 -0.87 -9.57
C ALA A 67 13.40 0.02 -10.80
N ALA A 68 12.71 -0.23 -11.91
CA ALA A 68 12.77 0.61 -13.10
C ALA A 68 12.27 2.04 -12.84
N HIS A 69 11.23 2.22 -12.00
CA HIS A 69 10.72 3.55 -11.66
C HIS A 69 11.69 4.39 -10.82
N PHE A 70 12.41 3.74 -9.89
CA PHE A 70 13.32 4.41 -8.96
C PHE A 70 14.80 4.36 -9.39
N ASP A 71 15.11 3.84 -10.60
CA ASP A 71 16.47 3.63 -11.11
C ASP A 71 17.34 2.77 -10.19
N TYR A 72 16.76 1.67 -9.67
CA TYR A 72 17.50 0.68 -8.89
C TYR A 72 17.93 -0.47 -9.82
N PRO A 73 19.20 -0.89 -9.83
CA PRO A 73 19.62 -2.10 -10.53
C PRO A 73 18.83 -3.31 -10.01
N PHE A 74 18.23 -4.09 -10.91
CA PHE A 74 17.47 -5.28 -10.54
C PHE A 74 17.88 -6.48 -11.39
N ASP A 75 18.45 -7.47 -10.73
CA ASP A 75 18.77 -8.77 -11.32
C ASP A 75 17.66 -9.76 -10.98
N ARG A 76 16.88 -10.13 -12.01
CA ARG A 76 15.75 -11.05 -11.87
C ARG A 76 16.21 -12.48 -11.55
N GLU A 77 17.32 -12.94 -12.14
CA GLU A 77 17.83 -14.29 -11.93
C GLU A 77 18.34 -14.46 -10.49
N LEU A 78 19.03 -13.45 -9.98
CA LEU A 78 19.46 -13.39 -8.58
C LEU A 78 18.23 -13.43 -7.67
N ALA A 79 17.17 -12.68 -7.97
CA ALA A 79 15.94 -12.65 -7.16
C ALA A 79 15.23 -14.01 -7.14
N VAL A 80 15.09 -14.67 -8.29
CA VAL A 80 14.55 -16.03 -8.40
C VAL A 80 15.39 -17.02 -7.60
N THR A 81 16.69 -17.01 -7.78
CA THR A 81 17.63 -17.94 -7.08
C THR A 81 17.60 -17.72 -5.57
N THR A 82 17.58 -16.45 -5.13
CA THR A 82 17.49 -16.09 -3.71
C THR A 82 16.20 -16.60 -3.08
N LEU A 83 15.08 -16.41 -3.76
CA LEU A 83 13.78 -16.89 -3.29
C LEU A 83 13.72 -18.43 -3.26
N ALA A 84 14.27 -19.10 -4.27
CA ALA A 84 14.31 -20.56 -4.34
C ALA A 84 15.17 -21.17 -3.21
N ARG A 85 16.33 -20.59 -2.91
CA ARG A 85 17.18 -21.01 -1.77
C ARG A 85 16.47 -20.84 -0.44
N LEU A 86 15.78 -19.71 -0.26
CA LEU A 86 15.00 -19.45 0.94
C LEU A 86 13.86 -20.45 1.10
N ALA A 87 13.15 -20.76 0.01
CA ALA A 87 12.08 -21.75 -0.02
C ALA A 87 12.58 -23.15 0.33
N ALA A 88 13.69 -23.58 -0.27
CA ALA A 88 14.31 -24.87 0.03
C ALA A 88 14.74 -25.01 1.50
N SER A 89 15.17 -23.91 2.14
CA SER A 89 15.53 -23.90 3.57
C SER A 89 14.32 -23.87 4.52
N ARG A 90 13.09 -23.82 3.99
CA ARG A 90 11.80 -23.75 4.74
C ARG A 90 10.78 -24.69 4.13
N PRO A 91 11.04 -26.02 4.11
CA PRO A 91 10.19 -26.99 3.42
C PRO A 91 8.81 -27.18 4.05
N ASN A 92 8.63 -26.75 5.30
CA ASN A 92 7.39 -26.90 6.03
C ASN A 92 6.94 -25.60 6.71
N GLY A 93 5.64 -25.45 6.92
CA GLY A 93 5.04 -24.35 7.65
C GLY A 93 4.73 -23.13 6.80
N VAL A 94 4.26 -22.08 7.47
CA VAL A 94 3.83 -20.83 6.80
C VAL A 94 4.72 -19.67 7.26
N TRP A 95 5.32 -18.99 6.28
CA TRP A 95 6.33 -17.97 6.52
C TRP A 95 5.98 -16.68 5.79
N ARG A 96 6.27 -15.55 6.41
CA ARG A 96 6.33 -14.24 5.78
C ARG A 96 7.73 -14.03 5.20
N VAL A 97 7.84 -14.06 3.90
CA VAL A 97 9.08 -13.69 3.20
C VAL A 97 9.06 -12.21 2.89
N ARG A 98 10.16 -11.52 3.20
CA ARG A 98 10.44 -10.16 2.75
C ARG A 98 11.66 -10.19 1.83
N LEU A 99 11.50 -9.59 0.65
CA LEU A 99 12.61 -9.27 -0.26
C LEU A 99 12.82 -7.76 -0.22
N LEU A 100 14.05 -7.34 -0.06
CA LEU A 100 14.47 -5.94 0.04
C LEU A 100 15.55 -5.71 -1.01
N LEU A 101 15.34 -4.74 -1.89
CA LEU A 101 16.28 -4.32 -2.91
C LEU A 101 16.76 -2.92 -2.58
N ASP A 102 18.04 -2.76 -2.31
CA ASP A 102 18.65 -1.46 -2.04
C ASP A 102 19.04 -0.74 -3.34
N ARG A 103 19.42 0.54 -3.20
CA ARG A 103 19.79 1.41 -4.33
C ARG A 103 21.03 0.93 -5.09
N SER A 104 21.88 0.10 -4.49
CA SER A 104 23.05 -0.49 -5.14
C SER A 104 22.73 -1.77 -5.91
N GLY A 105 21.49 -2.23 -5.90
CA GLY A 105 21.05 -3.49 -6.51
C GLY A 105 21.28 -4.72 -5.63
N ARG A 106 21.67 -4.55 -4.36
CA ARG A 106 21.80 -5.67 -3.43
C ARG A 106 20.43 -6.14 -2.98
N LEU A 107 20.22 -7.44 -3.06
CA LEU A 107 18.96 -8.09 -2.67
C LEU A 107 19.15 -8.84 -1.35
N HIS A 108 18.30 -8.53 -0.38
CA HIS A 108 18.20 -9.22 0.89
C HIS A 108 16.87 -9.97 1.00
N ALA A 109 16.90 -11.18 1.53
CA ALA A 109 15.72 -11.99 1.76
C ALA A 109 15.72 -12.58 3.16
N HIS A 110 14.61 -12.47 3.87
CA HIS A 110 14.43 -13.15 5.14
C HIS A 110 13.00 -13.65 5.31
N ALA A 111 12.87 -14.72 6.09
CA ALA A 111 11.58 -15.34 6.36
C ALA A 111 11.36 -15.46 7.87
N ASN A 112 10.17 -15.05 8.31
CA ASN A 112 9.71 -15.22 9.69
C ASN A 112 8.42 -16.05 9.71
N PRO A 113 8.23 -16.97 10.67
CA PRO A 113 6.98 -17.68 10.81
C PRO A 113 5.82 -16.71 11.04
N ILE A 114 4.65 -17.05 10.54
CA ILE A 114 3.45 -16.27 10.79
C ILE A 114 2.38 -17.12 11.47
N PRO A 115 1.63 -16.54 12.42
CA PRO A 115 0.48 -17.23 12.98
C PRO A 115 -0.61 -17.40 11.92
N PRO A 116 -1.52 -18.36 12.10
CA PRO A 116 -2.70 -18.52 11.25
C PRO A 116 -3.44 -17.19 11.06
N SER A 117 -4.03 -17.01 9.88
CA SER A 117 -4.86 -15.82 9.63
C SER A 117 -6.15 -15.91 10.47
N PRO A 118 -6.60 -14.81 11.07
CA PRO A 118 -7.90 -14.78 11.75
C PRO A 118 -9.03 -15.02 10.75
N GLN A 119 -10.14 -15.56 11.21
CA GLN A 119 -11.34 -15.78 10.36
C GLN A 119 -12.02 -14.47 9.97
N ALA A 120 -12.00 -13.50 10.88
CA ALA A 120 -12.50 -12.15 10.66
C ALA A 120 -11.62 -11.14 11.40
N ILE A 121 -11.64 -9.90 10.94
CA ILE A 121 -10.91 -8.77 11.55
C ILE A 121 -11.84 -7.58 11.72
N LEU A 122 -11.43 -6.66 12.60
CA LEU A 122 -12.09 -5.38 12.76
C LEU A 122 -11.25 -4.29 12.10
N LEU A 123 -11.88 -3.47 11.27
CA LEU A 123 -11.29 -2.30 10.63
C LEU A 123 -11.94 -1.03 11.16
N GLN A 124 -11.25 0.08 11.11
CA GLN A 124 -11.81 1.42 11.35
C GLN A 124 -11.68 2.28 10.09
N LEU A 125 -12.54 3.27 9.94
CA LEU A 125 -12.38 4.29 8.89
C LEU A 125 -11.43 5.39 9.40
N ALA A 126 -10.53 5.86 8.53
CA ALA A 126 -9.66 6.98 8.84
C ALA A 126 -10.47 8.26 9.11
N LEU A 127 -10.07 9.03 10.13
CA LEU A 127 -10.73 10.29 10.50
C LEU A 127 -10.36 11.44 9.54
N ARG A 128 -9.30 11.27 8.72
CA ARG A 128 -8.83 12.26 7.74
C ARG A 128 -8.37 11.54 6.46
N PRO A 129 -8.34 12.24 5.32
CA PRO A 129 -7.86 11.66 4.08
C PRO A 129 -6.36 11.29 4.15
N LEU A 130 -5.98 10.31 3.33
CA LEU A 130 -4.59 10.05 2.97
C LEU A 130 -4.15 11.17 2.02
N GLU A 131 -3.35 12.10 2.53
CA GLU A 131 -2.77 13.17 1.74
C GLU A 131 -1.85 12.57 0.65
N ASP A 132 -1.92 13.14 -0.56
CA ASP A 132 -1.13 12.70 -1.70
C ASP A 132 -1.24 11.18 -1.98
N ALA A 133 -2.48 10.65 -1.95
CA ALA A 133 -2.77 9.25 -2.28
C ALA A 133 -2.24 8.83 -3.66
N GLY A 134 -1.99 9.78 -4.57
CA GLY A 134 -1.32 9.57 -5.85
C GLY A 134 0.21 9.46 -5.79
N SER A 135 0.82 9.61 -4.62
CA SER A 135 2.26 9.55 -4.42
C SER A 135 2.89 8.26 -4.94
N GLU A 136 4.12 8.35 -5.40
CA GLU A 136 4.90 7.16 -5.80
C GLU A 136 5.12 6.20 -4.62
N PHE A 137 5.22 6.70 -3.38
CA PHE A 137 5.39 5.88 -2.19
C PHE A 137 4.11 5.17 -1.73
N VAL A 138 2.95 5.57 -2.25
CA VAL A 138 1.70 4.81 -2.17
C VAL A 138 1.63 3.76 -3.27
N ARG A 139 1.93 4.15 -4.54
CA ARG A 139 1.80 3.27 -5.72
C ARG A 139 2.87 2.19 -5.81
N PHE A 140 4.06 2.42 -5.25
CA PHE A 140 5.16 1.46 -5.24
C PHE A 140 5.48 1.00 -3.82
N LYS A 141 5.68 -0.30 -3.66
CA LYS A 141 5.94 -0.89 -2.36
C LYS A 141 7.40 -0.69 -1.96
N THR A 142 7.62 0.18 -0.98
CA THR A 142 8.95 0.51 -0.44
C THR A 142 8.97 0.39 1.09
N THR A 143 10.15 0.56 1.69
CA THR A 143 10.31 0.68 3.14
C THR A 143 9.90 2.05 3.67
N ARG A 144 9.73 3.05 2.81
CA ARG A 144 9.24 4.38 3.17
C ARG A 144 7.72 4.36 3.35
N ARG A 145 7.26 4.41 4.60
CA ARG A 145 5.86 4.19 4.96
C ARG A 145 5.31 5.19 5.98
N GLU A 146 6.04 6.25 6.25
CA GLU A 146 5.72 7.26 7.28
C GLU A 146 4.34 7.90 7.03
N HIS A 147 3.92 7.98 5.78
CA HIS A 147 2.59 8.48 5.39
C HIS A 147 1.42 7.63 5.91
N TYR A 148 1.68 6.38 6.38
CA TYR A 148 0.68 5.54 7.02
C TYR A 148 0.71 5.58 8.56
N ASP A 149 1.77 6.08 9.17
CA ASP A 149 2.00 5.96 10.62
C ASP A 149 0.91 6.65 11.44
N CYS A 150 0.41 7.79 10.95
CA CYS A 150 -0.67 8.52 11.59
C CYS A 150 -2.05 7.85 11.51
N PHE A 151 -2.18 6.78 10.73
CA PHE A 151 -3.39 5.98 10.59
C PHE A 151 -3.34 4.66 11.37
N ALA A 152 -2.28 4.43 12.14
CA ALA A 152 -2.19 3.25 13.00
C ALA A 152 -3.34 3.23 14.01
N PRO A 153 -4.10 2.11 14.13
CA PRO A 153 -5.16 2.02 15.11
C PRO A 153 -4.61 2.17 16.54
N SER A 154 -5.29 2.95 17.37
CA SER A 154 -4.99 3.05 18.80
C SER A 154 -5.63 1.93 19.63
N ASP A 155 -6.78 1.39 19.18
CA ASP A 155 -7.44 0.23 19.78
C ASP A 155 -6.78 -1.06 19.29
N PRO A 156 -6.18 -1.90 20.18
CA PRO A 156 -5.52 -3.13 19.79
C PRO A 156 -6.44 -4.20 19.19
N ARG A 157 -7.76 -4.06 19.33
CA ARG A 157 -8.77 -4.94 18.70
C ARG A 157 -8.92 -4.62 17.23
N VAL A 158 -8.60 -3.41 16.80
CA VAL A 158 -8.69 -2.97 15.41
C VAL A 158 -7.45 -3.43 14.66
N PHE A 159 -7.67 -4.22 13.62
CA PHE A 159 -6.58 -4.81 12.84
C PHE A 159 -5.88 -3.78 11.95
N ASP A 160 -6.64 -2.91 11.27
CA ASP A 160 -6.10 -1.92 10.32
C ASP A 160 -7.10 -0.78 10.09
N THR A 161 -6.67 0.26 9.38
CA THR A 161 -7.47 1.45 9.07
C THR A 161 -7.78 1.49 7.57
N ILE A 162 -9.06 1.67 7.24
CA ILE A 162 -9.55 1.96 5.87
C ILE A 162 -9.18 3.40 5.55
N LEU A 163 -8.45 3.62 4.48
CA LEU A 163 -8.00 4.92 4.00
C LEU A 163 -8.87 5.43 2.86
N TRP A 164 -8.97 6.73 2.73
CA TRP A 164 -9.67 7.43 1.65
C TRP A 164 -8.87 8.67 1.22
N ASN A 165 -9.06 9.11 -0.02
CA ASN A 165 -8.33 10.24 -0.61
C ASN A 165 -9.11 11.56 -0.44
N GLU A 166 -8.52 12.68 -0.88
CA GLU A 166 -9.09 14.03 -0.77
C GLU A 166 -10.43 14.19 -1.53
N ARG A 167 -10.79 13.25 -2.43
CA ARG A 167 -12.09 13.20 -3.12
C ARG A 167 -13.14 12.39 -2.37
N GLY A 168 -12.82 11.90 -1.16
CA GLY A 168 -13.69 11.02 -0.37
C GLY A 168 -13.74 9.59 -0.88
N GLU A 169 -12.90 9.20 -1.84
CA GLU A 169 -12.87 7.86 -2.41
C GLU A 169 -12.02 6.93 -1.55
N ILE A 170 -12.53 5.76 -1.22
CA ILE A 170 -11.76 4.72 -0.52
C ILE A 170 -10.59 4.27 -1.38
N THR A 171 -9.44 4.09 -0.75
CA THR A 171 -8.20 3.66 -1.40
C THR A 171 -7.83 2.24 -0.98
N GLU A 172 -7.25 2.07 0.18
CA GLU A 172 -6.75 0.79 0.70
C GLU A 172 -6.72 0.79 2.24
N CYS A 173 -6.19 -0.25 2.87
CA CYS A 173 -5.72 -0.21 4.26
C CYS A 173 -4.21 0.03 4.31
N THR A 174 -3.68 0.34 5.51
CA THR A 174 -2.23 0.59 5.64
C THR A 174 -1.38 -0.61 5.25
N ARG A 175 -1.90 -1.85 5.30
CA ARG A 175 -1.17 -3.11 5.05
C ARG A 175 -1.79 -4.02 3.99
N GLY A 176 -2.83 -3.57 3.30
CA GLY A 176 -3.51 -4.37 2.29
C GLY A 176 -4.60 -3.63 1.56
N ASN A 177 -5.10 -4.24 0.49
CA ASN A 177 -6.23 -3.72 -0.26
C ASN A 177 -7.56 -4.12 0.36
N LEU A 178 -8.63 -3.59 -0.17
CA LEU A 178 -10.00 -3.79 0.29
C LEU A 178 -10.88 -4.33 -0.82
N ALA A 179 -11.92 -5.06 -0.44
CA ALA A 179 -13.05 -5.36 -1.28
C ALA A 179 -14.36 -5.12 -0.51
N PHE A 180 -15.36 -4.61 -1.21
CA PHE A 180 -16.69 -4.32 -0.70
C PHE A 180 -17.73 -5.05 -1.51
N ARG A 181 -18.67 -5.71 -0.85
CA ARG A 181 -19.79 -6.33 -1.53
C ARG A 181 -20.91 -5.30 -1.70
N LEU A 182 -21.15 -4.89 -2.93
CA LEU A 182 -22.17 -3.92 -3.30
C LEU A 182 -23.02 -4.52 -4.43
N ASN A 183 -24.33 -4.52 -4.26
CA ASN A 183 -25.28 -5.08 -5.24
C ASN A 183 -24.93 -6.53 -5.66
N GLY A 184 -24.51 -7.35 -4.69
CA GLY A 184 -24.15 -8.75 -4.90
C GLY A 184 -22.78 -9.01 -5.52
N ARG A 185 -22.03 -7.97 -5.91
CA ARG A 185 -20.68 -8.08 -6.51
C ARG A 185 -19.60 -7.61 -5.54
N TRP A 186 -18.42 -8.21 -5.64
CA TRP A 186 -17.25 -7.75 -4.92
C TRP A 186 -16.50 -6.71 -5.75
N ILE A 187 -16.37 -5.49 -5.21
CA ILE A 187 -15.73 -4.35 -5.84
C ILE A 187 -14.50 -3.95 -5.02
N THR A 188 -13.38 -3.70 -5.67
CA THR A 188 -12.17 -3.15 -5.07
C THR A 188 -11.91 -1.75 -5.62
N PRO A 189 -11.41 -0.81 -4.82
CA PRO A 189 -11.08 0.52 -5.32
C PRO A 189 -10.16 0.46 -6.54
N VAL A 190 -10.48 1.28 -7.55
CA VAL A 190 -9.67 1.40 -8.77
C VAL A 190 -8.33 2.06 -8.45
N ALA A 191 -7.28 1.66 -9.16
CA ALA A 191 -5.92 2.15 -8.88
C ALA A 191 -5.78 3.68 -8.93
N SER A 192 -6.62 4.38 -9.72
CA SER A 192 -6.64 5.85 -9.81
C SER A 192 -7.13 6.55 -8.54
N CYS A 193 -7.77 5.84 -7.59
CA CYS A 193 -8.08 6.39 -6.26
C CYS A 193 -6.82 6.63 -5.43
N GLY A 194 -5.67 6.02 -5.80
CA GLY A 194 -4.41 6.15 -5.09
C GLY A 194 -4.22 5.01 -4.08
N LEU A 195 -3.68 3.91 -4.55
CA LEU A 195 -3.42 2.71 -3.76
C LEU A 195 -2.24 1.92 -4.33
N LEU A 196 -1.69 1.02 -3.52
CA LEU A 196 -0.75 0.02 -3.99
C LEU A 196 -1.51 -1.07 -4.77
N PRO A 197 -1.15 -1.36 -6.04
CA PRO A 197 -1.68 -2.51 -6.77
C PRO A 197 -1.16 -3.81 -6.12
N GLY A 198 -1.96 -4.39 -5.22
CA GLY A 198 -1.57 -5.58 -4.47
C GLY A 198 -1.61 -6.83 -5.33
N VAL A 199 -0.63 -7.73 -5.17
CA VAL A 199 -0.54 -8.96 -5.98
C VAL A 199 -1.77 -9.87 -5.76
N GLU A 200 -2.25 -10.02 -4.54
CA GLU A 200 -3.47 -10.80 -4.28
C GLU A 200 -4.71 -10.15 -4.90
N ARG A 201 -4.79 -8.80 -4.88
CA ARG A 201 -5.82 -8.05 -5.58
C ARG A 201 -5.78 -8.31 -7.10
N GLU A 202 -4.59 -8.27 -7.71
CA GLU A 202 -4.40 -8.55 -9.15
C GLU A 202 -4.82 -9.97 -9.52
N VAL A 203 -4.51 -10.97 -8.68
CA VAL A 203 -4.95 -12.36 -8.90
C VAL A 203 -6.47 -12.43 -8.96
N ARG A 204 -7.17 -11.76 -8.03
CA ARG A 204 -8.64 -11.77 -7.96
C ARG A 204 -9.33 -10.95 -9.03
N LEU A 205 -8.68 -9.94 -9.56
CA LEU A 205 -9.16 -9.23 -10.75
C LEU A 205 -9.02 -10.12 -11.99
N ALA A 206 -7.91 -10.86 -12.09
CA ALA A 206 -7.63 -11.73 -13.22
C ALA A 206 -8.56 -12.97 -13.27
N ASP A 207 -8.99 -13.50 -12.12
CA ASP A 207 -9.92 -14.61 -12.04
C ASP A 207 -11.40 -14.19 -12.05
N GLY A 208 -11.68 -12.88 -12.11
CA GLY A 208 -13.03 -12.32 -12.16
C GLY A 208 -13.78 -12.30 -10.81
N SER A 209 -13.14 -12.71 -9.71
CA SER A 209 -13.75 -12.67 -8.37
C SER A 209 -13.87 -11.24 -7.80
N LEU A 210 -13.13 -10.28 -8.37
CA LEU A 210 -13.21 -8.86 -8.09
C LEU A 210 -13.42 -8.06 -9.38
N VAL A 211 -14.08 -6.91 -9.25
CA VAL A 211 -14.11 -5.85 -10.28
C VAL A 211 -13.63 -4.54 -9.67
N GLU A 212 -13.04 -3.67 -10.48
CA GLU A 212 -12.65 -2.35 -10.03
C GLU A 212 -13.83 -1.38 -10.02
N GLY A 213 -13.84 -0.44 -9.07
CA GLY A 213 -14.82 0.62 -9.01
C GLY A 213 -14.40 1.73 -8.05
N VAL A 214 -15.10 2.85 -8.09
CA VAL A 214 -14.96 3.94 -7.13
C VAL A 214 -15.98 3.72 -6.02
N ILE A 215 -15.52 3.81 -4.76
CA ILE A 215 -16.35 3.64 -3.57
C ILE A 215 -16.14 4.86 -2.70
N GLN A 216 -17.22 5.59 -2.43
CA GLN A 216 -17.15 6.76 -1.54
C GLN A 216 -17.14 6.31 -0.07
N ALA A 217 -16.33 6.94 0.75
CA ALA A 217 -16.29 6.68 2.19
C ALA A 217 -17.66 6.90 2.85
N ALA A 218 -18.43 7.88 2.36
CA ALA A 218 -19.80 8.15 2.82
C ALA A 218 -20.77 7.00 2.52
N ASP A 219 -20.52 6.20 1.47
CA ASP A 219 -21.36 5.07 1.07
C ASP A 219 -20.96 3.74 1.71
N LEU A 220 -19.97 3.73 2.59
CA LEU A 220 -19.45 2.51 3.22
C LEU A 220 -20.53 1.73 3.99
N HIS A 221 -21.52 2.44 4.55
CA HIS A 221 -22.68 1.85 5.25
C HIS A 221 -23.57 0.99 4.34
N ARG A 222 -23.48 1.12 3.02
CA ARG A 222 -24.25 0.34 2.03
C ARG A 222 -23.57 -0.99 1.69
N ALA A 223 -22.37 -1.24 2.18
CA ALA A 223 -21.64 -2.45 1.88
C ALA A 223 -22.28 -3.65 2.61
N GLN A 224 -22.67 -4.66 1.84
CA GLN A 224 -23.21 -5.94 2.34
C GLN A 224 -22.11 -6.85 2.91
N GLY A 225 -20.85 -6.47 2.77
CA GLY A 225 -19.69 -7.15 3.30
C GLY A 225 -18.41 -6.42 2.95
N VAL A 226 -17.43 -6.57 3.81
CA VAL A 226 -16.10 -5.99 3.63
C VAL A 226 -15.05 -7.09 3.75
N ALA A 227 -14.00 -7.00 2.97
CA ALA A 227 -12.85 -7.89 3.08
C ALA A 227 -11.54 -7.13 2.95
N PHE A 228 -10.57 -7.57 3.70
CA PHE A 228 -9.17 -7.16 3.63
C PHE A 228 -8.40 -8.18 2.79
N ILE A 229 -7.50 -7.71 1.92
CA ILE A 229 -6.80 -8.53 0.94
C ILE A 229 -5.32 -8.21 0.94
N ASN A 230 -4.47 -9.22 1.13
CA ASN A 230 -3.05 -9.12 0.83
C ASN A 230 -2.42 -10.48 0.54
N SER A 231 -1.23 -10.50 -0.10
CA SER A 231 -0.54 -11.74 -0.49
C SER A 231 -0.07 -12.61 0.68
N LEU A 232 0.02 -12.04 1.88
CA LEU A 232 0.46 -12.78 3.06
C LEU A 232 -0.66 -13.60 3.67
N ARG A 233 -1.87 -13.02 3.76
CA ARG A 233 -3.02 -13.61 4.48
C ARG A 233 -4.16 -14.02 3.55
N GLY A 234 -4.09 -13.64 2.28
CA GLY A 234 -5.16 -13.88 1.31
C GLY A 234 -6.35 -12.96 1.55
N TRP A 235 -7.52 -13.54 1.57
CA TRP A 235 -8.82 -12.89 1.79
C TRP A 235 -9.27 -13.09 3.23
N ILE A 236 -9.54 -12.01 3.96
CA ILE A 236 -10.08 -12.05 5.32
C ILE A 236 -11.36 -11.21 5.37
N ARG A 237 -12.44 -11.77 5.90
CA ARG A 237 -13.67 -11.02 6.18
C ARG A 237 -13.38 -9.91 7.19
N ALA A 238 -14.00 -8.76 7.01
CA ALA A 238 -13.82 -7.64 7.92
C ALA A 238 -15.17 -7.06 8.34
N ASN A 239 -15.23 -6.68 9.62
CA ASN A 239 -16.25 -5.78 10.15
C ASN A 239 -15.64 -4.38 10.26
N VAL A 240 -16.47 -3.34 10.22
CA VAL A 240 -16.01 -1.96 10.35
C VAL A 240 -16.60 -1.34 11.61
N VAL A 241 -15.76 -0.68 12.41
CA VAL A 241 -16.19 0.01 13.63
C VAL A 241 -17.28 1.04 13.30
N GLY A 242 -18.37 1.02 14.04
CA GLY A 242 -19.49 1.96 13.86
C GLY A 242 -20.39 1.68 12.65
N LEU A 243 -20.13 0.60 11.92
CA LEU A 243 -21.06 0.07 10.93
C LEU A 243 -21.60 -1.25 11.46
N ASP A 244 -22.84 -1.22 11.95
CA ASP A 244 -23.52 -2.44 12.33
C ASP A 244 -23.73 -3.28 11.07
N SER A 245 -23.32 -4.56 11.12
CA SER A 245 -23.68 -5.48 10.04
C SER A 245 -25.20 -5.54 9.97
N PRO A 246 -25.83 -5.39 8.80
CA PRO A 246 -27.25 -5.68 8.70
C PRO A 246 -27.49 -7.13 9.15
N CYS A 247 -28.40 -7.32 10.10
CA CYS A 247 -28.85 -8.61 10.61
C CYS A 247 -29.34 -9.52 9.48
#